data_4a77360c7b4f93a8789579b1284eda4d
#
_entry.id   4a77360c7b4f93a8789579b1284eda4d
#
_cell.length_a   1.000
_cell.length_b   1.000
_cell.length_c   1.000
_cell.angle_alpha   90.00
_cell.angle_beta   90.00
_cell.angle_gamma   90.00
#
_symmetry.space_group_name_H-M   'P 1'
#
loop_
_entity.id
_entity.type
_entity.pdbx_description
1 polymer ?
#
loop_
_entity_poly.entity_id
_entity_poly.type
_entity_poly.pdbx_seq_one_letter_code
_entity_poly.pdbx_strand_id
1 'polypeptide(L)'
;EIASIKGKRLTLINDSERYGGSAQIFKALTGGDNLRFEEKNKNVGEPFVYIGMVMVCANEPIQTTDNTSGLTRRRLTVEFNRPLWDKNSEAKEMIKMENGVVKGLWKDYLPGLVNWVLKMSTKEMREYLLDTYEKVPSLKKVRNEILLNSNNLVEWLQSEVVHDPDAVASVGKKIPAAKDAKERYCNSSFHLYASYCSYCEDTGSKPVGQKRFISLLLDCCKNQLSLKNIYHFTKKGRPFIKGLVVRNSDQKHTSSPTILPENKLA
;
A
#
# COMPACT_ATOMS: atom_id res chain seq x y z
N GLU A 1 -23.50 8.80 -7.90
CA GLU A 1 -22.54 9.06 -6.82
C GLU A 1 -21.37 9.96 -7.27
N ILE A 2 -20.73 9.71 -8.45
CA ILE A 2 -19.61 10.57 -8.92
C ILE A 2 -20.06 12.01 -9.16
N ALA A 3 -21.28 12.23 -9.62
CA ALA A 3 -21.83 13.57 -9.84
C ALA A 3 -21.84 14.44 -8.58
N SER A 4 -22.09 13.84 -7.40
CA SER A 4 -22.21 14.57 -6.14
C SER A 4 -20.91 15.20 -5.63
N ILE A 5 -19.78 14.76 -6.14
CA ILE A 5 -18.46 15.27 -5.72
C ILE A 5 -17.91 16.36 -6.65
N LYS A 6 -18.60 16.65 -7.78
CA LYS A 6 -18.22 17.73 -8.70
C LYS A 6 -18.12 19.05 -7.95
N GLY A 7 -16.98 19.72 -8.04
CA GLY A 7 -16.72 21.00 -7.38
C GLY A 7 -16.51 20.93 -5.85
N LYS A 8 -16.53 19.74 -5.25
CA LYS A 8 -16.25 19.60 -3.81
C LYS A 8 -14.74 19.54 -3.55
N ARG A 9 -14.31 20.11 -2.42
CA ARG A 9 -12.91 20.10 -1.99
C ARG A 9 -12.57 18.95 -1.04
N LEU A 10 -13.57 18.35 -0.43
CA LEU A 10 -13.44 17.19 0.45
C LEU A 10 -14.56 16.20 0.14
N THR A 11 -14.18 14.95 -0.04
CA THR A 11 -15.10 13.81 -0.10
C THR A 11 -14.80 12.92 1.10
N LEU A 12 -15.79 12.74 1.96
CA LEU A 12 -15.72 11.88 3.13
C LEU A 12 -16.51 10.60 2.86
N ILE A 13 -15.85 9.46 2.99
CA ILE A 13 -16.44 8.11 2.88
C ILE A 13 -16.38 7.51 4.27
N ASN A 14 -17.53 7.40 4.93
CA ASN A 14 -17.66 6.83 6.27
C ASN A 14 -17.99 5.34 6.17
N ASP A 15 -17.57 4.57 7.19
CA ASP A 15 -17.92 3.16 7.38
C ASP A 15 -17.71 2.30 6.14
N SER A 16 -16.58 2.52 5.48
CA SER A 16 -16.19 1.68 4.37
C SER A 16 -15.95 0.25 4.88
N GLU A 17 -16.82 -0.66 4.50
CA GLU A 17 -16.56 -2.10 4.65
C GLU A 17 -15.35 -2.51 3.81
N ARG A 18 -14.88 -3.75 4.00
CA ARG A 18 -13.75 -4.32 3.25
C ARG A 18 -13.96 -4.17 1.74
N TYR A 19 -13.32 -3.19 1.13
CA TYR A 19 -13.45 -2.94 -0.29
C TYR A 19 -12.60 -3.95 -1.07
N GLY A 20 -13.27 -4.93 -1.68
CA GLY A 20 -12.64 -5.96 -2.51
C GLY A 20 -12.63 -5.64 -4.02
N GLY A 21 -12.97 -4.41 -4.41
CA GLY A 21 -13.10 -4.01 -5.79
C GLY A 21 -11.84 -3.44 -6.45
N SER A 22 -12.00 -2.92 -7.66
CA SER A 22 -10.92 -2.25 -8.40
C SER A 22 -10.54 -0.91 -7.79
N ALA A 23 -9.25 -0.69 -7.56
CA ALA A 23 -8.71 0.61 -7.13
C ALA A 23 -8.84 1.72 -8.20
N GLN A 24 -9.42 1.44 -9.36
CA GLN A 24 -9.47 2.34 -10.51
C GLN A 24 -10.17 3.67 -10.18
N ILE A 25 -11.30 3.62 -9.46
CA ILE A 25 -12.03 4.85 -9.06
C ILE A 25 -11.17 5.71 -8.15
N PHE A 26 -10.54 5.12 -7.13
CA PHE A 26 -9.63 5.87 -6.24
C PHE A 26 -8.43 6.45 -6.99
N LYS A 27 -7.90 5.71 -7.96
CA LYS A 27 -6.79 6.19 -8.81
C LYS A 27 -7.23 7.36 -9.67
N ALA A 28 -8.42 7.31 -10.27
CA ALA A 28 -8.97 8.39 -11.08
C ALA A 28 -9.26 9.64 -10.23
N LEU A 29 -9.89 9.49 -9.06
CA LEU A 29 -10.16 10.58 -8.13
C LEU A 29 -8.89 11.30 -7.66
N THR A 30 -7.80 10.57 -7.47
CA THR A 30 -6.54 11.10 -6.91
C THR A 30 -5.44 11.29 -7.95
N GLY A 31 -5.71 10.95 -9.21
CA GLY A 31 -4.76 11.00 -10.32
C GLY A 31 -4.89 12.20 -11.23
N GLY A 32 -5.95 12.99 -11.08
CA GLY A 32 -6.26 14.08 -12.02
C GLY A 32 -6.88 13.59 -13.32
N ASP A 33 -7.45 12.38 -13.33
CA ASP A 33 -8.13 11.84 -14.52
C ASP A 33 -9.51 12.50 -14.71
N ASN A 34 -9.94 12.56 -15.96
CA ASN A 34 -11.31 13.00 -16.28
C ASN A 34 -12.34 11.97 -15.81
N LEU A 35 -13.20 12.39 -14.89
CA LEU A 35 -14.29 11.59 -14.37
C LEU A 35 -15.54 11.83 -15.22
N ARG A 36 -16.09 10.75 -15.77
CA ARG A 36 -17.38 10.75 -16.46
C ARG A 36 -18.46 10.30 -15.49
N PHE A 37 -19.64 10.89 -15.62
CA PHE A 37 -20.79 10.51 -14.83
C PHE A 37 -22.07 10.62 -15.66
N GLU A 38 -23.04 9.81 -15.30
CA GLU A 38 -24.40 9.87 -15.86
C GLU A 38 -25.31 10.42 -14.79
N GLU A 39 -26.09 11.43 -15.13
CA GLU A 39 -27.20 11.89 -14.30
C GLU A 39 -28.47 11.16 -14.73
N LYS A 40 -29.21 10.64 -13.75
CA LYS A 40 -30.45 9.93 -14.02
C LYS A 40 -31.42 10.84 -14.79
N ASN A 41 -31.87 10.37 -15.95
CA ASN A 41 -32.76 11.08 -16.88
C ASN A 41 -32.18 12.35 -17.56
N LYS A 42 -30.85 12.47 -17.61
CA LYS A 42 -30.16 13.52 -18.36
C LYS A 42 -29.10 12.93 -19.28
N ASN A 43 -28.66 13.70 -20.27
CA ASN A 43 -27.54 13.35 -21.11
C ASN A 43 -26.26 13.21 -20.26
N VAL A 44 -25.27 12.46 -20.76
CA VAL A 44 -23.96 12.31 -20.12
C VAL A 44 -23.42 13.68 -19.72
N GLY A 45 -23.18 13.88 -18.43
CA GLY A 45 -22.65 15.15 -17.92
C GLY A 45 -21.25 15.44 -18.44
N GLU A 46 -20.88 16.71 -18.50
CA GLU A 46 -19.52 17.10 -18.87
C GLU A 46 -18.50 16.48 -17.92
N PRO A 47 -17.45 15.79 -18.45
CA PRO A 47 -16.40 15.22 -17.63
C PRO A 47 -15.74 16.34 -16.80
N PHE A 48 -15.30 15.99 -15.59
CA PHE A 48 -14.59 16.90 -14.70
C PHE A 48 -13.37 16.23 -14.07
N VAL A 49 -12.39 17.02 -13.67
CA VAL A 49 -11.26 16.59 -12.86
C VAL A 49 -11.59 16.91 -11.39
N TYR A 50 -11.44 15.90 -10.52
CA TYR A 50 -11.58 16.10 -9.10
C TYR A 50 -10.26 16.66 -8.51
N ILE A 51 -10.33 17.80 -7.84
CA ILE A 51 -9.17 18.50 -7.25
C ILE A 51 -9.23 18.53 -5.70
N GLY A 52 -10.20 17.82 -5.13
CA GLY A 52 -10.39 17.76 -3.68
C GLY A 52 -9.59 16.62 -3.02
N MET A 53 -9.67 16.57 -1.70
CA MET A 53 -9.15 15.48 -0.89
C MET A 53 -10.21 14.41 -0.69
N VAL A 54 -9.80 13.12 -0.77
CA VAL A 54 -10.63 11.98 -0.40
C VAL A 54 -10.19 11.48 0.96
N MET A 55 -11.10 11.43 1.92
CA MET A 55 -10.88 10.85 3.23
C MET A 55 -11.79 9.64 3.39
N VAL A 56 -11.22 8.52 3.80
CA VAL A 56 -11.93 7.27 4.03
C VAL A 56 -11.76 6.88 5.50
N CYS A 57 -12.87 6.71 6.20
CA CYS A 57 -12.91 6.16 7.55
C CYS A 57 -13.35 4.70 7.45
N ALA A 58 -12.53 3.79 7.98
CA ALA A 58 -12.80 2.37 7.91
C ALA A 58 -12.16 1.66 9.11
N ASN A 59 -12.75 0.52 9.52
CA ASN A 59 -12.19 -0.34 10.56
C ASN A 59 -11.00 -1.17 10.06
N GLU A 60 -10.90 -1.38 8.75
CA GLU A 60 -9.81 -2.10 8.10
C GLU A 60 -9.21 -1.29 6.95
N PRO A 61 -7.92 -1.48 6.64
CA PRO A 61 -7.33 -0.85 5.47
C PRO A 61 -8.03 -1.28 4.18
N ILE A 62 -8.19 -0.35 3.23
CA ILE A 62 -8.74 -0.66 1.91
C ILE A 62 -7.88 -1.74 1.27
N GLN A 63 -8.48 -2.90 1.02
CA GLN A 63 -7.88 -4.00 0.29
C GLN A 63 -8.28 -3.93 -1.18
N THR A 64 -7.36 -4.17 -2.08
CA THR A 64 -7.62 -4.21 -3.51
C THR A 64 -6.87 -5.37 -4.15
N THR A 65 -7.38 -5.84 -5.28
CA THR A 65 -6.68 -6.83 -6.13
C THR A 65 -5.50 -6.21 -6.90
N ASP A 66 -5.29 -4.91 -6.73
CA ASP A 66 -4.24 -4.16 -7.42
C ASP A 66 -2.97 -4.09 -6.55
N ASN A 67 -2.05 -4.99 -6.83
CA ASN A 67 -0.74 -5.07 -6.15
C ASN A 67 0.29 -4.08 -6.70
N THR A 68 -0.12 -3.09 -7.51
CA THR A 68 0.78 -2.04 -8.00
C THR A 68 0.96 -0.92 -6.97
N SER A 69 2.06 -0.18 -7.09
CA SER A 69 2.33 1.01 -6.26
C SER A 69 1.32 2.15 -6.44
N GLY A 70 0.43 2.04 -7.44
CA GLY A 70 -0.48 3.12 -7.82
C GLY A 70 -1.40 3.61 -6.72
N LEU A 71 -1.96 2.72 -5.90
CA LEU A 71 -2.78 3.10 -4.75
C LEU A 71 -1.91 3.45 -3.54
N THR A 72 -0.89 2.65 -3.27
CA THR A 72 -0.02 2.80 -2.09
C THR A 72 0.64 4.20 -2.01
N ARG A 73 1.14 4.72 -3.14
CA ARG A 73 1.77 6.06 -3.18
C ARG A 73 0.79 7.23 -3.06
N ARG A 74 -0.53 6.98 -3.22
CA ARG A 74 -1.59 8.00 -3.14
C ARG A 74 -2.32 7.98 -1.80
N ARG A 75 -2.07 6.96 -0.98
CA ARG A 75 -2.75 6.75 0.29
C ARG A 75 -1.82 7.09 1.45
N LEU A 76 -2.30 7.91 2.35
CA LEU A 76 -1.75 8.10 3.68
C LEU A 76 -2.73 7.48 4.67
N THR A 77 -2.27 6.53 5.47
CA THR A 77 -3.10 5.88 6.49
C THR A 77 -2.70 6.39 7.86
N VAL A 78 -3.68 6.85 8.61
CA VAL A 78 -3.53 7.23 10.02
C VAL A 78 -4.35 6.25 10.84
N GLU A 79 -3.70 5.60 11.78
CA GLU A 79 -4.31 4.60 12.65
C GLU A 79 -4.72 5.22 13.98
N PHE A 80 -5.94 4.92 14.43
CA PHE A 80 -6.49 5.32 15.73
C PHE A 80 -6.71 4.08 16.56
N ASN A 81 -5.70 3.66 17.33
CA ASN A 81 -5.67 2.38 18.08
C ASN A 81 -6.07 2.54 19.55
N ARG A 82 -6.44 3.75 19.98
CA ARG A 82 -6.96 3.93 21.35
C ARG A 82 -8.48 3.99 21.31
N PRO A 83 -9.19 3.13 22.06
CA PRO A 83 -10.63 3.26 22.20
C PRO A 83 -10.95 4.59 22.86
N LEU A 84 -11.99 5.27 22.35
CA LEU A 84 -12.44 6.57 22.87
C LEU A 84 -13.13 6.45 24.23
N TRP A 85 -13.52 5.25 24.63
CA TRP A 85 -14.17 4.99 25.90
C TRP A 85 -13.45 3.87 26.66
N ASP A 86 -13.20 4.12 27.89
CA ASP A 86 -12.99 3.08 28.89
C ASP A 86 -14.37 2.59 29.37
N LYS A 87 -14.48 1.31 29.78
CA LYS A 87 -15.74 0.71 30.26
C LYS A 87 -16.39 1.48 31.40
N ASN A 88 -15.64 2.33 32.09
CA ASN A 88 -16.05 3.13 33.23
C ASN A 88 -16.24 4.63 32.92
N SER A 89 -16.06 5.08 31.67
CA SER A 89 -16.26 6.47 31.29
C SER A 89 -17.49 6.62 30.41
N GLU A 90 -18.37 7.57 30.74
CA GLU A 90 -19.43 8.00 29.83
C GLU A 90 -18.80 8.51 28.53
N ALA A 91 -19.30 8.02 27.41
CA ALA A 91 -18.89 8.50 26.10
C ALA A 91 -19.19 10.01 25.99
N LYS A 92 -18.17 10.86 26.07
CA LYS A 92 -18.33 12.31 25.94
C LYS A 92 -18.28 12.70 24.48
N GLU A 93 -19.32 13.37 24.00
CA GLU A 93 -19.31 13.92 22.65
C GLU A 93 -18.17 14.93 22.52
N MET A 94 -17.20 14.65 21.66
CA MET A 94 -16.03 15.51 21.46
C MET A 94 -16.43 16.81 20.77
N ILE A 95 -17.19 16.71 19.66
CA ILE A 95 -17.75 17.83 18.89
C ILE A 95 -19.09 17.38 18.33
N LYS A 96 -20.11 18.22 18.47
CA LYS A 96 -21.44 18.05 17.90
C LYS A 96 -21.93 19.36 17.31
N MET A 97 -22.63 19.30 16.20
CA MET A 97 -23.34 20.45 15.64
C MET A 97 -24.83 20.32 15.97
N GLU A 98 -25.37 21.22 16.76
CA GLU A 98 -26.79 21.26 17.08
C GLU A 98 -27.35 22.67 16.74
N ASN A 99 -28.33 22.69 15.84
CA ASN A 99 -29.00 23.97 15.42
C ASN A 99 -28.00 25.05 14.96
N GLY A 100 -26.93 24.65 14.24
CA GLY A 100 -25.88 25.56 13.78
C GLY A 100 -24.87 25.99 14.85
N VAL A 101 -24.97 25.47 16.07
CA VAL A 101 -24.06 25.78 17.17
C VAL A 101 -23.17 24.58 17.46
N VAL A 102 -21.87 24.82 17.56
CA VAL A 102 -20.89 23.78 17.96
C VAL A 102 -20.99 23.56 19.47
N LYS A 103 -21.19 22.32 19.85
CA LYS A 103 -21.17 21.81 21.25
C LYS A 103 -20.13 20.72 21.43
N GLY A 104 -19.92 20.27 22.65
CA GLY A 104 -19.02 19.20 22.99
C GLY A 104 -17.75 19.65 23.70
N LEU A 105 -16.95 18.67 24.13
CA LEU A 105 -15.78 18.87 24.98
C LEU A 105 -14.71 19.78 24.31
N TRP A 106 -14.57 19.72 22.99
CA TRP A 106 -13.51 20.41 22.24
C TRP A 106 -13.95 21.73 21.64
N LYS A 107 -15.20 22.19 21.86
CA LYS A 107 -15.72 23.41 21.21
C LYS A 107 -14.83 24.64 21.43
N ASP A 108 -14.35 24.81 22.67
CA ASP A 108 -13.57 25.99 23.06
C ASP A 108 -12.11 25.93 22.58
N TYR A 109 -11.62 24.74 22.17
CA TYR A 109 -10.29 24.52 21.65
C TYR A 109 -10.21 24.65 20.11
N LEU A 110 -11.34 24.57 19.40
CA LEU A 110 -11.38 24.63 17.94
C LEU A 110 -10.70 25.87 17.34
N PRO A 111 -10.92 27.10 17.87
CA PRO A 111 -10.23 28.27 17.34
C PRO A 111 -8.72 28.18 17.46
N GLY A 112 -8.22 27.62 18.59
CA GLY A 112 -6.81 27.39 18.81
C GLY A 112 -6.23 26.36 17.82
N LEU A 113 -6.95 25.27 17.56
CA LEU A 113 -6.56 24.26 16.58
C LEU A 113 -6.49 24.84 15.16
N VAL A 114 -7.51 25.62 14.76
CA VAL A 114 -7.52 26.28 13.45
C VAL A 114 -6.35 27.24 13.31
N ASN A 115 -6.10 28.08 14.32
CA ASN A 115 -4.95 28.99 14.32
C ASN A 115 -3.61 28.24 14.25
N TRP A 116 -3.50 27.11 14.94
CA TRP A 116 -2.30 26.27 14.88
C TRP A 116 -2.08 25.70 13.47
N VAL A 117 -3.12 25.17 12.83
CA VAL A 117 -3.05 24.65 11.46
C VAL A 117 -2.69 25.75 10.46
N LEU A 118 -3.32 26.95 10.59
CA LEU A 118 -3.08 28.08 9.69
C LEU A 118 -1.68 28.73 9.86
N LYS A 119 -0.98 28.47 10.97
CA LYS A 119 0.40 28.92 11.15
C LYS A 119 1.40 28.11 10.33
N MET A 120 1.02 26.92 9.88
CA MET A 120 1.90 26.08 9.06
C MET A 120 2.13 26.76 7.71
N SER A 121 3.37 27.01 7.36
CA SER A 121 3.73 27.60 6.08
C SER A 121 3.48 26.61 4.93
N THR A 122 3.23 27.13 3.72
CA THR A 122 3.08 26.30 2.52
C THR A 122 4.33 25.45 2.26
N LYS A 123 5.52 25.93 2.64
CA LYS A 123 6.78 25.19 2.52
C LYS A 123 6.78 23.99 3.45
N GLU A 124 6.49 24.20 4.75
CA GLU A 124 6.42 23.11 5.73
C GLU A 124 5.36 22.07 5.34
N MET A 125 4.17 22.51 4.95
CA MET A 125 3.10 21.62 4.49
C MET A 125 3.56 20.76 3.32
N ARG A 126 4.25 21.35 2.34
CA ARG A 126 4.81 20.60 1.18
C ARG A 126 5.87 19.60 1.61
N GLU A 127 6.75 19.96 2.51
CA GLU A 127 7.77 19.06 3.07
C GLU A 127 7.15 17.88 3.80
N TYR A 128 6.12 18.10 4.64
CA TYR A 128 5.39 17.01 5.30
C TYR A 128 4.69 16.08 4.30
N LEU A 129 4.17 16.59 3.21
CA LEU A 129 3.51 15.77 2.18
C LEU A 129 4.50 14.97 1.34
N LEU A 130 5.67 15.52 1.02
CA LEU A 130 6.69 14.84 0.21
C LEU A 130 7.51 13.83 1.02
N ASP A 131 7.87 14.19 2.26
CA ASP A 131 8.74 13.41 3.13
C ASP A 131 7.99 12.85 4.35
N THR A 132 6.71 12.56 4.20
CA THR A 132 5.80 12.14 5.28
C THR A 132 6.40 11.05 6.15
N TYR A 133 6.91 10.00 5.55
CA TYR A 133 7.38 8.82 6.27
C TYR A 133 8.74 8.99 6.94
N GLU A 134 9.52 9.97 6.51
CA GLU A 134 10.77 10.35 7.19
C GLU A 134 10.50 11.31 8.35
N LYS A 135 9.53 12.23 8.17
CA LYS A 135 9.14 13.20 9.21
C LYS A 135 8.24 12.61 10.30
N VAL A 136 7.47 11.57 9.97
CA VAL A 136 6.52 10.93 10.89
C VAL A 136 6.75 9.41 10.88
N PRO A 137 7.72 8.90 11.66
CA PRO A 137 8.08 7.47 11.64
C PRO A 137 6.93 6.52 12.00
N SER A 138 5.98 6.94 12.83
CA SER A 138 4.79 6.16 13.16
C SER A 138 3.94 5.84 11.92
N LEU A 139 3.81 6.76 10.98
CA LEU A 139 3.09 6.53 9.73
C LEU A 139 3.85 5.58 8.80
N LYS A 140 5.19 5.58 8.85
CA LYS A 140 6.02 4.61 8.12
C LYS A 140 5.78 3.19 8.64
N LYS A 141 5.68 3.01 9.97
CA LYS A 141 5.35 1.73 10.59
C LYS A 141 4.00 1.21 10.10
N VAL A 142 2.94 2.01 10.23
CA VAL A 142 1.58 1.67 9.77
C VAL A 142 1.56 1.31 8.28
N ARG A 143 2.25 2.08 7.43
CA ARG A 143 2.37 1.77 6.00
C ARG A 143 3.00 0.40 5.76
N ASN A 144 4.08 0.07 6.46
CA ASN A 144 4.76 -1.21 6.30
C ASN A 144 3.88 -2.38 6.73
N GLU A 145 3.17 -2.26 7.84
CA GLU A 145 2.21 -3.26 8.32
C GLU A 145 1.08 -3.50 7.31
N ILE A 146 0.52 -2.42 6.76
CA ILE A 146 -0.52 -2.53 5.73
C ILE A 146 0.04 -3.20 4.46
N LEU A 147 1.26 -2.88 4.04
CA LEU A 147 1.88 -3.50 2.87
C LEU A 147 2.06 -5.01 3.08
N LEU A 148 2.53 -5.43 4.24
CA LEU A 148 2.66 -6.85 4.60
C LEU A 148 1.29 -7.55 4.57
N ASN A 149 0.30 -6.99 5.23
CA ASN A 149 -1.03 -7.61 5.39
C ASN A 149 -1.90 -7.58 4.11
N SER A 150 -1.56 -6.74 3.13
CA SER A 150 -2.38 -6.55 1.92
C SER A 150 -1.75 -7.04 0.61
N ASN A 151 -0.49 -7.47 0.64
CA ASN A 151 0.25 -7.83 -0.56
C ASN A 151 1.13 -9.07 -0.32
N ASN A 152 0.67 -10.22 -0.77
CA ASN A 152 1.39 -11.49 -0.64
C ASN A 152 2.78 -11.50 -1.31
N LEU A 153 3.03 -10.62 -2.29
CA LEU A 153 4.35 -10.45 -2.87
C LEU A 153 5.32 -9.78 -1.88
N VAL A 154 4.83 -8.80 -1.09
CA VAL A 154 5.63 -8.13 -0.04
C VAL A 154 5.90 -9.10 1.10
N GLU A 155 4.90 -9.89 1.48
CA GLU A 155 5.02 -10.89 2.52
C GLU A 155 6.03 -11.97 2.14
N TRP A 156 5.97 -12.49 0.89
CA TRP A 156 6.98 -13.39 0.34
C TRP A 156 8.38 -12.75 0.31
N LEU A 157 8.50 -11.49 -0.11
CA LEU A 157 9.78 -10.77 -0.09
C LEU A 157 10.36 -10.70 1.33
N GLN A 158 9.52 -10.48 2.33
CA GLN A 158 9.93 -10.38 3.73
C GLN A 158 10.41 -11.72 4.29
N SER A 159 9.71 -12.82 3.98
CA SER A 159 10.03 -14.14 4.53
C SER A 159 11.15 -14.86 3.75
N GLU A 160 11.05 -14.85 2.43
CA GLU A 160 11.83 -15.74 1.56
C GLU A 160 13.00 -15.06 0.84
N VAL A 161 13.10 -13.72 0.86
CA VAL A 161 14.08 -12.99 0.04
C VAL A 161 14.98 -12.10 0.88
N VAL A 162 16.23 -11.98 0.43
CA VAL A 162 17.22 -11.06 0.99
C VAL A 162 17.59 -10.03 -0.05
N HIS A 163 17.70 -8.76 0.36
CA HIS A 163 18.28 -7.69 -0.44
C HIS A 163 19.80 -7.68 -0.25
N ASP A 164 20.52 -8.14 -1.26
CA ASP A 164 21.98 -8.05 -1.35
C ASP A 164 22.32 -7.38 -2.70
N PRO A 165 22.81 -6.13 -2.70
CA PRO A 165 23.11 -5.37 -3.92
C PRO A 165 24.03 -6.07 -4.91
N ASP A 166 24.87 -6.99 -4.44
CA ASP A 166 25.84 -7.72 -5.27
C ASP A 166 25.31 -9.06 -5.76
N ALA A 167 24.23 -9.56 -5.16
CA ALA A 167 23.63 -10.84 -5.54
C ALA A 167 22.94 -10.76 -6.91
N VAL A 168 22.94 -11.89 -7.59
CA VAL A 168 22.23 -12.09 -8.86
C VAL A 168 21.48 -13.41 -8.78
N ALA A 169 20.15 -13.36 -8.81
CA ALA A 169 19.31 -14.55 -8.83
C ALA A 169 18.60 -14.75 -10.16
N SER A 170 18.50 -16.01 -10.58
CA SER A 170 17.64 -16.40 -11.71
C SER A 170 16.19 -16.31 -11.28
N VAL A 171 15.32 -15.81 -12.18
CA VAL A 171 13.88 -15.79 -11.94
C VAL A 171 13.32 -17.22 -11.89
N GLY A 172 13.80 -18.10 -12.75
CA GLY A 172 13.31 -19.49 -12.84
C GLY A 172 11.91 -19.61 -13.44
N LYS A 173 11.33 -20.80 -13.33
CA LYS A 173 9.97 -21.12 -13.81
C LYS A 173 9.16 -21.75 -12.68
N LYS A 174 7.83 -21.75 -12.82
CA LYS A 174 6.96 -22.51 -11.92
C LYS A 174 7.36 -24.00 -11.96
N ILE A 175 7.36 -24.66 -10.80
CA ILE A 175 7.57 -26.10 -10.69
C ILE A 175 6.41 -26.79 -11.42
N PRO A 176 6.66 -27.64 -12.42
CA PRO A 176 5.58 -28.37 -13.08
C PRO A 176 5.03 -29.46 -12.15
N ALA A 177 3.72 -29.73 -12.29
CA ALA A 177 3.05 -30.75 -11.50
C ALA A 177 3.55 -32.20 -11.79
N ALA A 178 4.25 -32.45 -12.91
CA ALA A 178 4.78 -33.74 -13.30
C ALA A 178 6.24 -33.90 -12.86
N LYS A 179 6.58 -35.09 -12.31
CA LYS A 179 7.89 -35.44 -11.74
C LYS A 179 9.07 -35.43 -12.73
N ASP A 180 8.82 -35.32 -14.05
CA ASP A 180 9.85 -35.47 -15.09
C ASP A 180 10.47 -34.15 -15.60
N ALA A 181 10.19 -33.06 -14.97
CA ALA A 181 10.77 -31.78 -15.37
C ALA A 181 12.21 -31.68 -14.91
N LYS A 182 13.12 -31.51 -15.88
CA LYS A 182 14.53 -31.23 -15.61
C LYS A 182 14.68 -30.11 -14.60
N GLU A 183 15.01 -30.47 -13.37
CA GLU A 183 15.00 -29.67 -12.13
C GLU A 183 15.77 -28.34 -12.14
N ARG A 184 16.58 -28.10 -13.16
CA ARG A 184 17.57 -27.02 -13.17
C ARG A 184 17.01 -25.58 -13.10
N TYR A 185 15.70 -25.36 -13.33
CA TYR A 185 15.12 -23.99 -13.37
C TYR A 185 13.84 -23.83 -12.55
N CYS A 186 13.53 -24.81 -11.73
CA CYS A 186 12.28 -24.87 -10.96
C CYS A 186 12.51 -25.02 -9.45
N ASN A 187 13.76 -24.86 -8.98
CA ASN A 187 14.08 -25.03 -7.57
C ASN A 187 13.71 -23.77 -6.77
N SER A 188 12.80 -23.93 -5.81
CA SER A 188 12.33 -22.84 -4.93
C SER A 188 13.43 -22.25 -4.04
N SER A 189 14.47 -23.03 -3.72
CA SER A 189 15.59 -22.52 -2.90
C SER A 189 16.55 -21.59 -3.65
N PHE A 190 16.52 -21.57 -4.99
CA PHE A 190 17.48 -20.79 -5.79
C PHE A 190 16.85 -19.83 -6.80
N HIS A 191 15.57 -20.00 -7.12
CA HIS A 191 14.92 -19.23 -8.16
C HIS A 191 13.75 -18.40 -7.61
N LEU A 192 13.77 -17.11 -7.84
CA LEU A 192 12.82 -16.17 -7.26
C LEU A 192 11.35 -16.50 -7.61
N TYR A 193 11.05 -16.82 -8.88
CA TYR A 193 9.68 -17.13 -9.27
C TYR A 193 9.22 -18.50 -8.79
N ALA A 194 10.13 -19.49 -8.73
CA ALA A 194 9.81 -20.79 -8.17
C ALA A 194 9.53 -20.69 -6.66
N SER A 195 10.34 -19.91 -5.92
CA SER A 195 10.13 -19.63 -4.50
C SER A 195 8.77 -18.94 -4.28
N TYR A 196 8.46 -17.89 -5.07
CA TYR A 196 7.16 -17.21 -5.00
C TYR A 196 5.98 -18.15 -5.28
N CYS A 197 6.10 -19.05 -6.26
CA CYS A 197 5.04 -20.02 -6.54
C CYS A 197 4.83 -21.00 -5.38
N SER A 198 5.92 -21.52 -4.78
CA SER A 198 5.87 -22.39 -3.60
C SER A 198 5.19 -21.66 -2.44
N TYR A 199 5.63 -20.44 -2.14
CA TYR A 199 5.02 -19.59 -1.11
C TYR A 199 3.51 -19.38 -1.33
N CYS A 200 3.09 -19.09 -2.58
CA CYS A 200 1.67 -18.95 -2.90
C CYS A 200 0.88 -20.25 -2.67
N GLU A 201 1.46 -21.40 -2.99
CA GLU A 201 0.85 -22.72 -2.74
C GLU A 201 0.69 -22.99 -1.25
N ASP A 202 1.72 -22.71 -0.45
CA ASP A 202 1.73 -22.88 1.01
C ASP A 202 0.72 -21.95 1.71
N THR A 203 0.52 -20.73 1.19
CA THR A 203 -0.44 -19.73 1.74
C THR A 203 -1.83 -19.80 1.12
N GLY A 204 -2.11 -20.77 0.24
CA GLY A 204 -3.39 -20.89 -0.44
C GLY A 204 -3.70 -19.78 -1.46
N SER A 205 -2.68 -19.03 -1.88
CA SER A 205 -2.80 -17.95 -2.85
C SER A 205 -2.54 -18.43 -4.28
N LYS A 206 -3.01 -17.68 -5.29
CA LYS A 206 -2.73 -17.99 -6.69
C LYS A 206 -1.54 -17.17 -7.19
N PRO A 207 -0.45 -17.79 -7.67
CA PRO A 207 0.67 -17.06 -8.23
C PRO A 207 0.29 -16.36 -9.55
N VAL A 208 0.78 -15.13 -9.74
CA VAL A 208 0.67 -14.45 -11.03
C VAL A 208 1.64 -15.04 -12.05
N GLY A 209 1.38 -14.84 -13.35
CA GLY A 209 2.29 -15.33 -14.40
C GLY A 209 3.67 -14.68 -14.33
N GLN A 210 4.73 -15.39 -14.73
CA GLN A 210 6.13 -14.99 -14.59
C GLN A 210 6.45 -13.57 -15.10
N LYS A 211 5.93 -13.17 -16.28
CA LYS A 211 6.15 -11.81 -16.81
C LYS A 211 5.52 -10.75 -15.89
N ARG A 212 4.32 -11.00 -15.39
CA ARG A 212 3.62 -10.13 -14.46
C ARG A 212 4.35 -10.07 -13.12
N PHE A 213 4.84 -11.21 -12.62
CA PHE A 213 5.65 -11.29 -11.40
C PHE A 213 6.87 -10.39 -11.47
N ILE A 214 7.68 -10.44 -12.56
CA ILE A 214 8.86 -9.58 -12.72
C ILE A 214 8.47 -8.10 -12.65
N SER A 215 7.41 -7.72 -13.36
CA SER A 215 6.94 -6.33 -13.37
C SER A 215 6.50 -5.86 -11.97
N LEU A 216 5.70 -6.67 -11.26
CA LEU A 216 5.23 -6.36 -9.92
C LEU A 216 6.37 -6.36 -8.89
N LEU A 217 7.32 -7.29 -9.01
CA LEU A 217 8.49 -7.36 -8.13
C LEU A 217 9.34 -6.09 -8.23
N LEU A 218 9.63 -5.63 -9.44
CA LEU A 218 10.42 -4.41 -9.66
C LEU A 218 9.67 -3.17 -9.18
N ASP A 219 8.36 -3.08 -9.43
CA ASP A 219 7.52 -1.97 -8.94
C ASP A 219 7.48 -1.96 -7.41
N CYS A 220 7.29 -3.12 -6.79
CA CYS A 220 7.26 -3.28 -5.34
C CYS A 220 8.59 -2.85 -4.72
N CYS A 221 9.70 -3.41 -5.17
CA CYS A 221 11.02 -3.10 -4.64
C CYS A 221 11.38 -1.62 -4.79
N LYS A 222 11.13 -1.03 -5.96
CA LYS A 222 11.51 0.35 -6.28
C LYS A 222 10.57 1.37 -5.64
N ASN A 223 9.27 1.21 -5.82
CA ASN A 223 8.28 2.25 -5.54
C ASN A 223 7.58 2.08 -4.19
N GLN A 224 7.52 0.85 -3.65
CA GLN A 224 6.88 0.58 -2.36
C GLN A 224 7.91 0.44 -1.24
N LEU A 225 9.00 -0.30 -1.48
CA LEU A 225 10.04 -0.58 -0.48
C LEU A 225 11.26 0.34 -0.58
N SER A 226 11.36 1.15 -1.63
CA SER A 226 12.47 2.09 -1.88
C SER A 226 13.85 1.43 -1.89
N LEU A 227 13.92 0.16 -2.32
CA LEU A 227 15.17 -0.58 -2.42
C LEU A 227 15.99 -0.08 -3.62
N LYS A 228 17.30 0.04 -3.40
CA LYS A 228 18.24 0.52 -4.42
C LYS A 228 18.95 -0.65 -5.12
N ASN A 229 19.47 -0.39 -6.33
CA ASN A 229 20.29 -1.34 -7.09
C ASN A 229 19.56 -2.64 -7.50
N ILE A 230 18.24 -2.59 -7.65
CA ILE A 230 17.44 -3.72 -8.14
C ILE A 230 17.05 -3.48 -9.59
N TYR A 231 17.45 -4.41 -10.46
CA TYR A 231 17.06 -4.37 -11.87
C TYR A 231 17.01 -5.76 -12.50
N HIS A 232 16.18 -5.88 -13.52
CA HIS A 232 16.02 -7.07 -14.35
C HIS A 232 16.93 -7.01 -15.56
N PHE A 233 17.52 -8.16 -15.91
CA PHE A 233 18.26 -8.35 -17.17
C PHE A 233 18.10 -9.78 -17.68
N THR A 234 18.48 -9.98 -18.95
CA THR A 234 18.40 -11.27 -19.59
C THR A 234 19.81 -11.76 -19.96
N LYS A 235 20.14 -12.99 -19.59
CA LYS A 235 21.41 -13.66 -19.96
C LYS A 235 21.10 -15.01 -20.57
N LYS A 236 21.58 -15.23 -21.81
CA LYS A 236 21.33 -16.47 -22.60
C LYS A 236 19.84 -16.83 -22.66
N GLY A 237 18.96 -15.83 -22.94
CA GLY A 237 17.51 -16.02 -23.05
C GLY A 237 16.76 -16.24 -21.74
N ARG A 238 17.41 -16.10 -20.57
CA ARG A 238 16.82 -16.30 -19.25
C ARG A 238 16.77 -15.04 -18.44
N PRO A 239 15.67 -14.79 -17.70
CA PRO A 239 15.53 -13.61 -16.86
C PRO A 239 16.30 -13.77 -15.53
N PHE A 240 16.99 -12.71 -15.14
CA PHE A 240 17.70 -12.56 -13.87
C PHE A 240 17.32 -11.25 -13.20
N ILE A 241 17.40 -11.24 -11.88
CA ILE A 241 17.27 -10.03 -11.06
C ILE A 241 18.59 -9.83 -10.30
N LYS A 242 19.17 -8.63 -10.39
CA LYS A 242 20.24 -8.19 -9.50
C LYS A 242 19.66 -7.53 -8.26
N GLY A 243 20.34 -7.67 -7.14
CA GLY A 243 19.97 -7.06 -5.85
C GLY A 243 19.07 -7.90 -4.98
N LEU A 244 18.59 -9.04 -5.46
CA LEU A 244 17.74 -9.97 -4.69
C LEU A 244 18.25 -11.40 -4.78
N VAL A 245 18.08 -12.14 -3.69
CA VAL A 245 18.41 -13.57 -3.61
C VAL A 245 17.43 -14.29 -2.69
N VAL A 246 17.14 -15.55 -2.96
CA VAL A 246 16.31 -16.37 -2.06
C VAL A 246 17.10 -16.65 -0.78
N ARG A 247 16.47 -16.46 0.38
CA ARG A 247 17.09 -16.54 1.72
C ARG A 247 17.83 -17.85 1.95
N ASN A 248 17.24 -18.96 1.56
CA ASN A 248 17.80 -20.29 1.76
C ASN A 248 18.72 -20.77 0.62
N SER A 249 19.14 -19.85 -0.26
CA SER A 249 20.04 -20.20 -1.39
C SER A 249 21.44 -20.58 -0.93
N ASP A 250 21.91 -20.02 0.18
CA ASP A 250 23.18 -20.35 0.82
C ASP A 250 23.17 -19.98 2.32
N GLN A 251 24.20 -20.43 3.06
CA GLN A 251 24.33 -20.16 4.49
C GLN A 251 24.53 -18.67 4.82
N LYS A 252 25.14 -17.90 3.92
CA LYS A 252 25.37 -16.45 4.12
C LYS A 252 24.07 -15.69 4.23
N HIS A 253 23.06 -16.05 3.43
CA HIS A 253 21.80 -15.30 3.36
C HIS A 253 20.77 -15.78 4.38
N THR A 254 20.91 -16.99 4.93
CA THR A 254 19.96 -17.55 5.91
C THR A 254 19.80 -16.66 7.15
N SER A 255 20.88 -16.05 7.65
CA SER A 255 20.90 -15.17 8.83
C SER A 255 20.77 -13.66 8.49
N SER A 256 20.60 -13.33 7.23
CA SER A 256 20.51 -11.92 6.80
C SER A 256 19.23 -11.24 7.33
N PRO A 257 19.26 -9.92 7.60
CA PRO A 257 18.09 -9.19 8.06
C PRO A 257 16.96 -9.23 7.04
N THR A 258 15.75 -9.06 7.51
CA THR A 258 14.55 -8.92 6.68
C THR A 258 14.57 -7.60 5.91
N ILE A 259 13.88 -7.54 4.76
CA ILE A 259 13.84 -6.36 3.89
C ILE A 259 13.18 -5.18 4.59
N LEU A 260 12.07 -5.42 5.27
CA LEU A 260 11.46 -4.46 6.19
C LEU A 260 11.97 -4.73 7.61
N PRO A 261 12.34 -3.70 8.37
CA PRO A 261 12.78 -3.90 9.75
C PRO A 261 11.66 -4.57 10.56
N GLU A 262 12.02 -5.58 11.33
CA GLU A 262 11.10 -6.18 12.28
C GLU A 262 10.61 -5.12 13.25
N ASN A 263 9.30 -5.02 13.40
CA ASN A 263 8.71 -4.18 14.44
C ASN A 263 9.02 -4.82 15.79
N LYS A 264 10.16 -4.46 16.41
CA LYS A 264 10.35 -4.73 17.83
C LYS A 264 9.25 -3.97 18.55
N LEU A 265 8.28 -4.72 19.08
CA LEU A 265 7.30 -4.21 20.03
C LEU A 265 8.10 -3.65 21.21
N ALA A 266 8.17 -2.34 21.31
CA ALA A 266 8.66 -1.64 22.49
C ALA A 266 7.47 -1.34 23.41
#